data_458fd8afcd48abb7adbd61dfec201a2f
#
_entry.id   458fd8afcd48abb7adbd61dfec201a2f
#
_cell.length_a   1.000
_cell.length_b   1.000
_cell.length_c   1.000
_cell.angle_alpha   90.00
_cell.angle_beta   90.00
_cell.angle_gamma   90.00
#
_symmetry.space_group_name_H-M   'P 1'
#
loop_
_entity.id
_entity.type
_entity.pdbx_description
1 polymer ?
#
loop_
_entity_poly.entity_id
_entity_poly.type
_entity_poly.pdbx_seq_one_letter_code
_entity_poly.pdbx_strand_id
1 'polypeptide(L)'
;TSIRVLDLKKKEVSTLLTKGQGNWESIRTIDFTLSGDTMLITNQQDTENAIGISYTTRANGFKKPQPLVIGRKIVSVAVHPNGELYYVKRKTGELIRFDMQTKEEKVLYALGDGEPMFFIFMHPSGNYAYISFSQWKTILKIPYDWKSKTLLTASILCGQQKQEGWLDGQGTNAKLGNPAQGVFIKNEQYIKEGKDDIYDFYFTDSSIHCIRYVTPEGFVHTYAGRGSQGVNNNPNGYVDGDLRQEARFNYPFGIHYDEVNKIFYIGDIENYRIRNIAKDE
;
A
#
# COMPACT_ATOMS: atom_id res chain seq x y z
N THR A 1 11.50 -6.44 15.40
CA THR A 1 10.62 -5.50 14.67
C THR A 1 10.59 -4.16 15.36
N SER A 2 10.78 -3.07 14.64
CA SER A 2 10.75 -1.70 15.18
C SER A 2 10.24 -0.73 14.12
N ILE A 3 9.68 0.39 14.57
CA ILE A 3 9.36 1.52 13.70
C ILE A 3 10.52 2.48 13.76
N ARG A 4 11.07 2.82 12.60
CA ARG A 4 12.19 3.72 12.45
C ARG A 4 11.71 5.03 11.80
N VAL A 5 12.34 6.13 12.18
CA VAL A 5 12.13 7.44 11.57
C VAL A 5 13.39 7.83 10.81
N LEU A 6 13.22 8.22 9.57
CA LEU A 6 14.26 8.87 8.78
C LEU A 6 14.04 10.38 8.81
N ASP A 7 14.95 11.09 9.45
CA ASP A 7 14.99 12.56 9.38
C ASP A 7 15.67 12.96 8.07
N LEU A 8 14.90 13.44 7.12
CA LEU A 8 15.38 13.78 5.78
C LEU A 8 16.33 14.97 5.77
N LYS A 9 16.17 15.91 6.72
CA LYS A 9 17.04 17.11 6.82
C LYS A 9 18.41 16.73 7.40
N LYS A 10 18.39 15.93 8.46
CA LYS A 10 19.64 15.50 9.13
C LYS A 10 20.27 14.28 8.46
N LYS A 11 19.52 13.59 7.60
CA LYS A 11 19.91 12.27 7.02
C LYS A 11 20.22 11.23 8.08
N GLU A 12 19.48 11.26 9.17
CA GLU A 12 19.65 10.37 10.32
C GLU A 12 18.47 9.41 10.45
N VAL A 13 18.77 8.19 10.89
CA VAL A 13 17.76 7.18 11.21
C VAL A 13 17.72 6.96 12.71
N SER A 14 16.55 7.08 13.31
CA SER A 14 16.32 6.80 14.72
C SER A 14 15.23 5.76 14.92
N THR A 15 15.15 5.16 16.11
CA THR A 15 14.07 4.26 16.49
C THR A 15 12.98 5.02 17.20
N LEU A 16 11.77 5.02 16.64
CA LEU A 16 10.59 5.61 17.25
C LEU A 16 9.96 4.65 18.26
N LEU A 17 9.74 3.40 17.84
CA LEU A 17 9.10 2.36 18.64
C LEU A 17 9.82 1.02 18.48
N THR A 18 9.95 0.30 19.58
CA THR A 18 10.48 -1.07 19.60
C THR A 18 9.36 -2.11 19.74
N LYS A 19 9.66 -3.37 19.44
CA LYS A 19 8.75 -4.51 19.58
C LYS A 19 8.06 -4.55 20.95
N GLY A 20 8.81 -4.37 22.03
CA GLY A 20 8.29 -4.47 23.40
C GLY A 20 7.28 -3.38 23.79
N GLN A 21 7.33 -2.22 23.13
CA GLN A 21 6.41 -1.12 23.44
C GLN A 21 4.99 -1.33 22.89
N GLY A 22 4.84 -2.12 21.82
CA GLY A 22 3.54 -2.36 21.19
C GLY A 22 3.10 -3.82 21.19
N ASN A 23 3.91 -4.71 21.81
CA ASN A 23 3.66 -6.16 21.80
C ASN A 23 3.44 -6.72 20.39
N TRP A 24 4.27 -6.29 19.43
CA TRP A 24 4.21 -6.72 18.03
C TRP A 24 5.21 -7.82 17.73
N GLU A 25 4.83 -8.76 16.89
CA GLU A 25 5.75 -9.74 16.32
C GLU A 25 6.15 -9.39 14.88
N SER A 26 5.19 -8.91 14.09
CA SER A 26 5.40 -8.64 12.66
C SER A 26 4.58 -7.42 12.21
N ILE A 27 5.16 -6.22 12.36
CA ILE A 27 4.58 -5.00 11.80
C ILE A 27 4.55 -5.12 10.27
N ARG A 28 3.44 -4.74 9.64
CA ARG A 28 3.25 -4.80 8.19
C ARG A 28 3.08 -3.45 7.55
N THR A 29 2.10 -2.67 7.98
CA THR A 29 1.87 -1.34 7.44
C THR A 29 1.71 -0.31 8.56
N ILE A 30 1.96 0.91 8.19
CA ILE A 30 1.67 2.09 9.00
C ILE A 30 0.80 2.98 8.11
N ASP A 31 -0.28 3.47 8.67
CA ASP A 31 -1.13 4.47 8.05
C ASP A 31 -1.47 5.59 9.04
N PHE A 32 -1.97 6.71 8.55
CA PHE A 32 -2.32 7.85 9.36
C PHE A 32 -3.76 8.27 9.11
N THR A 33 -4.41 8.82 10.14
CA THR A 33 -5.64 9.59 9.94
C THR A 33 -5.35 10.81 9.08
N LEU A 34 -6.36 11.35 8.40
CA LEU A 34 -6.21 12.49 7.50
C LEU A 34 -5.57 13.72 8.15
N SER A 35 -5.82 13.95 9.45
CA SER A 35 -5.16 15.00 10.21
C SER A 35 -3.68 14.74 10.46
N GLY A 36 -3.22 13.50 10.24
CA GLY A 36 -1.89 13.04 10.63
C GLY A 36 -1.67 12.92 12.13
N ASP A 37 -2.72 13.05 12.94
CA ASP A 37 -2.59 13.07 14.41
C ASP A 37 -2.59 11.68 15.03
N THR A 38 -3.10 10.68 14.32
CA THR A 38 -3.11 9.29 14.78
C THR A 38 -2.41 8.40 13.77
N MET A 39 -1.42 7.68 14.24
CA MET A 39 -0.72 6.63 13.50
C MET A 39 -1.33 5.28 13.84
N LEU A 40 -1.70 4.54 12.81
CA LEU A 40 -2.22 3.18 12.86
C LEU A 40 -1.10 2.22 12.46
N ILE A 41 -0.97 1.12 13.19
CA ILE A 41 0.10 0.14 12.99
C ILE A 41 -0.53 -1.23 12.92
N THR A 42 -0.37 -1.92 11.80
CA THR A 42 -0.86 -3.29 11.64
C THR A 42 0.18 -4.32 12.04
N ASN A 43 -0.30 -5.42 12.61
CA ASN A 43 0.53 -6.52 13.08
C ASN A 43 0.00 -7.87 12.57
N GLN A 44 0.86 -8.61 11.90
CA GLN A 44 0.52 -9.91 11.33
C GLN A 44 0.79 -11.08 12.28
N GLN A 45 0.41 -10.98 13.52
CA GLN A 45 0.54 -12.07 14.48
C GLN A 45 -0.60 -13.08 14.35
N ASP A 46 -0.33 -14.38 14.54
CA ASP A 46 -1.30 -15.47 14.37
C ASP A 46 -1.70 -16.10 15.71
N THR A 47 -1.96 -15.31 16.71
CA THR A 47 -2.50 -15.75 17.99
C THR A 47 -3.89 -15.17 18.22
N GLU A 48 -4.74 -15.89 18.96
CA GLU A 48 -6.15 -15.48 19.18
C GLU A 48 -6.31 -14.08 19.76
N ASN A 49 -5.44 -13.73 20.68
CA ASN A 49 -5.47 -12.45 21.36
C ASN A 49 -4.42 -11.47 20.82
N ALA A 50 -3.96 -11.67 19.56
CA ALA A 50 -3.01 -10.75 18.94
C ALA A 50 -3.61 -9.36 18.81
N ILE A 51 -2.79 -8.35 19.01
CA ILE A 51 -3.14 -6.99 18.63
C ILE A 51 -2.98 -6.88 17.13
N GLY A 52 -4.08 -6.89 16.40
CA GLY A 52 -4.08 -6.78 14.93
C GLY A 52 -3.80 -5.35 14.45
N ILE A 53 -4.40 -4.36 15.13
CA ILE A 53 -4.15 -2.94 14.88
C ILE A 53 -3.88 -2.24 16.20
N SER A 54 -2.77 -1.51 16.27
CA SER A 54 -2.48 -0.53 17.33
C SER A 54 -2.62 0.89 16.80
N TYR A 55 -2.85 1.84 17.69
CA TYR A 55 -2.78 3.25 17.38
C TYR A 55 -1.89 4.00 18.38
N THR A 56 -1.34 5.11 17.93
CA THR A 56 -0.63 6.06 18.79
C THR A 56 -0.79 7.47 18.22
N THR A 57 -0.62 8.50 19.04
CA THR A 57 -0.99 9.86 18.66
C THR A 57 0.19 10.81 18.62
N ARG A 58 0.08 11.87 17.84
CA ARG A 58 1.03 12.98 17.79
C ARG A 58 1.21 13.63 19.15
N ALA A 59 0.13 13.76 19.92
CA ALA A 59 0.17 14.36 21.27
C ALA A 59 1.11 13.64 22.24
N ASN A 60 1.33 12.33 22.06
CA ASN A 60 2.30 11.57 22.85
C ASN A 60 3.63 11.31 22.09
N GLY A 61 3.86 12.05 20.99
CA GLY A 61 5.04 11.89 20.13
C GLY A 61 5.11 10.54 19.43
N PHE A 62 3.97 9.88 19.23
CA PHE A 62 3.84 8.53 18.67
C PHE A 62 4.60 7.45 19.48
N LYS A 63 4.78 7.65 20.79
CA LYS A 63 5.60 6.78 21.63
C LYS A 63 4.83 5.81 22.53
N LYS A 64 3.50 5.93 22.58
CA LYS A 64 2.65 5.11 23.48
C LYS A 64 1.57 4.39 22.67
N PRO A 65 1.91 3.30 21.95
CA PRO A 65 0.94 2.55 21.19
C PRO A 65 -0.08 1.88 22.12
N GLN A 66 -1.35 1.91 21.70
CA GLN A 66 -2.47 1.29 22.38
C GLN A 66 -3.15 0.30 21.43
N PRO A 67 -3.69 -0.82 21.93
CA PRO A 67 -4.46 -1.72 21.10
C PRO A 67 -5.75 -1.03 20.61
N LEU A 68 -6.09 -1.25 19.34
CA LEU A 68 -7.32 -0.78 18.73
C LEU A 68 -8.21 -1.94 18.30
N VAL A 69 -7.64 -2.90 17.60
CA VAL A 69 -8.33 -4.10 17.13
C VAL A 69 -7.57 -5.33 17.63
N ILE A 70 -8.31 -6.22 18.28
CA ILE A 70 -7.80 -7.55 18.67
C ILE A 70 -8.20 -8.52 17.56
N GLY A 71 -7.22 -9.20 16.98
CA GLY A 71 -7.48 -10.14 15.88
C GLY A 71 -6.22 -10.60 15.19
N ARG A 72 -6.33 -11.70 14.47
CA ARG A 72 -5.21 -12.37 13.81
C ARG A 72 -4.93 -11.80 12.43
N LYS A 73 -3.65 -11.72 12.08
CA LYS A 73 -3.17 -11.52 10.69
C LYS A 73 -3.81 -10.34 9.96
N ILE A 74 -3.85 -9.17 10.58
CA ILE A 74 -4.23 -7.95 9.88
C ILE A 74 -2.98 -7.37 9.21
N VAL A 75 -3.00 -7.28 7.88
CA VAL A 75 -1.83 -6.89 7.09
C VAL A 75 -1.83 -5.42 6.76
N SER A 76 -2.99 -4.85 6.47
CA SER A 76 -3.14 -3.46 6.04
C SER A 76 -4.43 -2.86 6.57
N VAL A 77 -4.40 -1.58 6.83
CA VAL A 77 -5.54 -0.75 7.20
C VAL A 77 -5.56 0.47 6.29
N ALA A 78 -6.73 0.96 5.95
CA ALA A 78 -6.92 2.23 5.25
C ALA A 78 -7.93 3.10 6.00
N VAL A 79 -7.68 4.40 6.03
CA VAL A 79 -8.55 5.39 6.66
C VAL A 79 -9.40 6.08 5.60
N HIS A 80 -10.72 5.98 5.73
CA HIS A 80 -11.62 6.72 4.87
C HIS A 80 -11.72 8.20 5.31
N PRO A 81 -11.96 9.16 4.38
CA PRO A 81 -12.12 10.58 4.72
C PRO A 81 -13.19 10.91 5.78
N ASN A 82 -14.17 10.05 5.98
CA ASN A 82 -15.17 10.20 7.05
C ASN A 82 -14.69 9.70 8.43
N GLY A 83 -13.46 9.19 8.55
CA GLY A 83 -12.87 8.69 9.79
C GLY A 83 -13.04 7.20 10.06
N GLU A 84 -13.78 6.48 9.22
CA GLU A 84 -13.91 5.02 9.33
C GLU A 84 -12.63 4.31 8.88
N LEU A 85 -12.37 3.14 9.46
CA LEU A 85 -11.26 2.28 9.04
C LEU A 85 -11.78 1.10 8.23
N TYR A 86 -10.97 0.70 7.27
CA TYR A 86 -11.18 -0.52 6.49
C TYR A 86 -9.93 -1.38 6.54
N TYR A 87 -10.10 -2.67 6.76
CA TYR A 87 -8.99 -3.63 6.74
C TYR A 87 -9.47 -5.02 6.31
N VAL A 88 -8.51 -5.88 5.98
CA VAL A 88 -8.79 -7.27 5.60
C VAL A 88 -8.21 -8.21 6.64
N LYS A 89 -9.01 -9.13 7.14
CA LYS A 89 -8.57 -10.26 7.96
C LYS A 89 -7.96 -11.32 7.04
N ARG A 90 -6.65 -11.48 7.06
CA ARG A 90 -5.93 -12.34 6.12
C ARG A 90 -6.41 -13.79 6.13
N LYS A 91 -6.72 -14.34 7.29
CA LYS A 91 -7.12 -15.75 7.42
C LYS A 91 -8.43 -16.08 6.73
N THR A 92 -9.40 -15.18 6.79
CA THR A 92 -10.75 -15.36 6.25
C THR A 92 -10.99 -14.62 4.95
N GLY A 93 -10.07 -13.70 4.57
CA GLY A 93 -10.27 -12.80 3.45
C GLY A 93 -11.37 -11.74 3.66
N GLU A 94 -11.93 -11.65 4.87
CA GLU A 94 -13.03 -10.73 5.17
C GLU A 94 -12.58 -9.28 5.12
N LEU A 95 -13.26 -8.48 4.30
CA LEU A 95 -13.19 -7.03 4.33
C LEU A 95 -14.05 -6.51 5.46
N ILE A 96 -13.43 -5.75 6.35
CA ILE A 96 -14.04 -5.22 7.57
C ILE A 96 -14.13 -3.70 7.47
N ARG A 97 -15.28 -3.15 7.83
CA ARG A 97 -15.46 -1.76 8.22
C ARG A 97 -15.39 -1.65 9.74
N PHE A 98 -14.60 -0.72 10.25
CA PHE A 98 -14.44 -0.50 11.69
C PHE A 98 -14.75 0.96 12.03
N ASP A 99 -15.64 1.15 12.98
CA ASP A 99 -15.98 2.46 13.51
C ASP A 99 -15.04 2.82 14.68
N MET A 100 -14.29 3.89 14.51
CA MET A 100 -13.32 4.35 15.52
C MET A 100 -13.97 4.85 16.82
N GLN A 101 -15.22 5.27 16.77
CA GLN A 101 -15.95 5.82 17.94
C GLN A 101 -16.62 4.70 18.73
N THR A 102 -17.41 3.87 18.08
CA THR A 102 -18.16 2.78 18.73
C THR A 102 -17.31 1.54 18.96
N LYS A 103 -16.17 1.41 18.25
CA LYS A 103 -15.30 0.22 18.23
C LYS A 103 -15.97 -1.03 17.62
N GLU A 104 -17.00 -0.83 16.84
CA GLU A 104 -17.74 -1.91 16.19
C GLU A 104 -17.09 -2.35 14.88
N GLU A 105 -16.98 -3.65 14.69
CA GLU A 105 -16.61 -4.29 13.42
C GLU A 105 -17.87 -4.68 12.64
N LYS A 106 -17.89 -4.37 11.37
CA LYS A 106 -18.87 -4.88 10.41
C LYS A 106 -18.18 -5.63 9.29
N VAL A 107 -18.44 -6.94 9.19
CA VAL A 107 -18.02 -7.73 8.04
C VAL A 107 -18.84 -7.30 6.82
N LEU A 108 -18.17 -6.91 5.75
CA LEU A 108 -18.83 -6.54 4.49
C LEU A 108 -18.99 -7.78 3.61
N TYR A 109 -17.90 -8.46 3.29
CA TYR A 109 -17.85 -9.72 2.56
C TYR A 109 -16.42 -10.28 2.55
N ALA A 110 -16.22 -11.49 2.03
CA ALA A 110 -14.91 -12.07 1.82
C ALA A 110 -14.41 -11.79 0.40
N LEU A 111 -13.15 -11.35 0.28
CA LEU A 111 -12.48 -11.09 -1.01
C LEU A 111 -11.94 -12.36 -1.65
N GLY A 112 -11.68 -13.38 -0.85
CA GLY A 112 -11.14 -14.68 -1.26
C GLY A 112 -10.56 -15.42 -0.07
N ASP A 113 -10.24 -16.67 -0.26
CA ASP A 113 -9.71 -17.61 0.73
C ASP A 113 -8.21 -17.88 0.51
N GLY A 114 -7.58 -18.68 1.38
CA GLY A 114 -6.19 -19.12 1.22
C GLY A 114 -5.14 -18.19 1.82
N GLU A 115 -5.48 -17.34 2.76
CA GLU A 115 -4.57 -16.43 3.49
C GLU A 115 -3.72 -15.49 2.60
N PRO A 116 -4.28 -14.86 1.58
CA PRO A 116 -3.51 -13.99 0.70
C PRO A 116 -3.02 -12.70 1.38
N MET A 117 -2.00 -12.09 0.77
CA MET A 117 -1.56 -10.74 1.14
C MET A 117 -2.46 -9.73 0.46
N PHE A 118 -3.17 -8.95 1.26
CA PHE A 118 -4.02 -7.84 0.83
C PHE A 118 -3.47 -6.53 1.38
N PHE A 119 -3.31 -5.55 0.51
CA PHE A 119 -3.04 -4.17 0.93
C PHE A 119 -4.17 -3.29 0.43
N ILE A 120 -4.85 -2.61 1.34
CA ILE A 120 -5.96 -1.72 1.04
C ILE A 120 -5.51 -0.27 1.06
N PHE A 121 -5.95 0.51 0.07
CA PHE A 121 -5.61 1.92 -0.10
C PHE A 121 -6.89 2.70 -0.38
N MET A 122 -7.19 3.67 0.47
CA MET A 122 -8.33 4.55 0.26
C MET A 122 -7.94 5.66 -0.71
N HIS A 123 -8.77 5.88 -1.73
CA HIS A 123 -8.61 7.01 -2.62
C HIS A 123 -8.78 8.34 -1.85
N PRO A 124 -7.99 9.39 -2.13
CA PRO A 124 -8.06 10.65 -1.39
C PRO A 124 -9.45 11.31 -1.39
N SER A 125 -10.27 11.11 -2.42
CA SER A 125 -11.66 11.58 -2.43
C SER A 125 -12.61 10.77 -1.55
N GLY A 126 -12.22 9.57 -1.13
CA GLY A 126 -13.11 8.63 -0.44
C GLY A 126 -14.10 7.88 -1.36
N ASN A 127 -14.12 8.14 -2.66
CA ASN A 127 -15.12 7.56 -3.57
C ASN A 127 -14.89 6.06 -3.85
N TYR A 128 -13.69 5.56 -3.58
CA TYR A 128 -13.35 4.14 -3.75
C TYR A 128 -12.07 3.76 -2.99
N ALA A 129 -11.84 2.49 -2.87
CA ALA A 129 -10.58 1.92 -2.41
C ALA A 129 -9.97 1.00 -3.47
N TYR A 130 -8.64 0.87 -3.46
CA TYR A 130 -7.94 -0.19 -4.17
C TYR A 130 -7.45 -1.24 -3.19
N ILE A 131 -7.42 -2.49 -3.65
CA ILE A 131 -6.77 -3.59 -2.95
C ILE A 131 -5.76 -4.22 -3.90
N SER A 132 -4.48 -4.17 -3.55
CA SER A 132 -3.49 -5.01 -4.19
C SER A 132 -3.59 -6.43 -3.64
N PHE A 133 -3.78 -7.39 -4.55
CA PHE A 133 -3.99 -8.79 -4.22
C PHE A 133 -2.87 -9.63 -4.83
N SER A 134 -1.77 -9.76 -4.09
CA SER A 134 -0.52 -10.34 -4.60
C SER A 134 -0.67 -11.76 -5.15
N GLN A 135 -1.42 -12.65 -4.47
CA GLN A 135 -1.61 -14.02 -4.96
C GLN A 135 -2.48 -14.12 -6.20
N TRP A 136 -3.42 -13.20 -6.37
CA TRP A 136 -4.23 -13.14 -7.58
C TRP A 136 -3.58 -12.34 -8.70
N LYS A 137 -2.45 -11.67 -8.43
CA LYS A 137 -1.76 -10.86 -9.45
C LYS A 137 -2.67 -9.75 -10.01
N THR A 138 -3.51 -9.17 -9.14
CA THR A 138 -4.51 -8.18 -9.52
C THR A 138 -4.54 -7.01 -8.57
N ILE A 139 -5.04 -5.89 -9.07
CA ILE A 139 -5.51 -4.77 -8.24
C ILE A 139 -7.03 -4.72 -8.41
N LEU A 140 -7.73 -4.73 -7.29
CA LEU A 140 -9.18 -4.60 -7.22
C LEU A 140 -9.56 -3.15 -6.98
N LYS A 141 -10.69 -2.70 -7.54
CA LYS A 141 -11.35 -1.42 -7.23
C LYS A 141 -12.66 -1.71 -6.51
N ILE A 142 -12.89 -1.01 -5.41
CA ILE A 142 -14.09 -1.15 -4.57
C ILE A 142 -14.73 0.24 -4.46
N PRO A 143 -15.85 0.50 -5.13
CA PRO A 143 -16.55 1.78 -4.99
C PRO A 143 -17.05 2.00 -3.56
N TYR A 144 -17.12 3.25 -3.14
CA TYR A 144 -17.73 3.66 -1.88
C TYR A 144 -19.09 4.33 -2.15
N ASP A 145 -20.10 3.89 -1.44
CA ASP A 145 -21.42 4.51 -1.49
C ASP A 145 -21.60 5.47 -0.30
N TRP A 146 -21.64 6.75 -0.59
CA TRP A 146 -21.83 7.81 0.40
C TRP A 146 -23.20 7.79 1.09
N LYS A 147 -24.22 7.21 0.44
CA LYS A 147 -25.57 7.11 1.03
C LYS A 147 -25.62 6.03 2.11
N SER A 148 -25.12 4.84 1.81
CA SER A 148 -25.05 3.74 2.77
C SER A 148 -23.79 3.77 3.63
N LYS A 149 -22.85 4.68 3.33
CA LYS A 149 -21.57 4.87 4.02
C LYS A 149 -20.80 3.55 4.13
N THR A 150 -20.58 2.89 2.99
CA THR A 150 -19.86 1.60 2.96
C THR A 150 -19.18 1.34 1.62
N LEU A 151 -18.13 0.54 1.65
CA LEU A 151 -17.54 -0.04 0.44
C LEU A 151 -18.48 -1.08 -0.15
N LEU A 152 -18.65 -1.03 -1.47
CA LEU A 152 -19.49 -1.95 -2.25
C LEU A 152 -18.68 -3.19 -2.70
N THR A 153 -19.19 -3.92 -3.68
CA THR A 153 -18.53 -5.11 -4.21
C THR A 153 -17.27 -4.76 -5.02
N ALA A 154 -16.20 -5.52 -4.78
CA ALA A 154 -14.95 -5.40 -5.51
C ALA A 154 -15.05 -5.88 -6.96
N SER A 155 -14.34 -5.23 -7.85
CA SER A 155 -14.10 -5.68 -9.22
C SER A 155 -12.62 -5.59 -9.58
N ILE A 156 -12.16 -6.36 -10.57
CA ILE A 156 -10.77 -6.29 -11.03
C ILE A 156 -10.59 -4.98 -11.79
N LEU A 157 -9.66 -4.13 -11.33
CA LEU A 157 -9.22 -2.95 -12.05
C LEU A 157 -8.19 -3.33 -13.12
N CYS A 158 -7.18 -4.12 -12.73
CA CYS A 158 -6.14 -4.57 -13.64
C CYS A 158 -5.45 -5.85 -13.14
N GLY A 159 -4.74 -6.51 -14.07
CA GLY A 159 -4.05 -7.77 -13.83
C GLY A 159 -4.90 -8.98 -14.20
N GLN A 160 -4.24 -10.11 -14.41
CA GLN A 160 -4.89 -11.40 -14.73
C GLN A 160 -4.82 -12.32 -13.52
N GLN A 161 -5.98 -12.79 -13.06
CA GLN A 161 -6.07 -13.64 -11.88
C GLN A 161 -5.18 -14.87 -11.97
N LYS A 162 -4.25 -15.00 -11.01
CA LYS A 162 -3.29 -16.10 -10.88
C LYS A 162 -2.31 -16.25 -12.07
N GLN A 163 -2.18 -15.22 -12.90
CA GLN A 163 -1.23 -15.22 -14.01
C GLN A 163 -0.16 -14.16 -13.77
N GLU A 164 0.98 -14.61 -13.30
CA GLU A 164 2.14 -13.75 -13.08
C GLU A 164 2.79 -13.34 -14.40
N GLY A 165 3.26 -12.11 -14.46
CA GLY A 165 4.03 -11.63 -15.59
C GLY A 165 4.28 -10.13 -15.54
N TRP A 166 5.02 -9.66 -16.53
CA TRP A 166 5.26 -8.26 -16.75
C TRP A 166 4.74 -7.85 -18.13
N LEU A 167 3.54 -7.27 -18.13
CA LEU A 167 2.94 -6.72 -19.35
C LEU A 167 2.14 -5.48 -18.97
N ASP A 168 2.49 -4.34 -19.57
CA ASP A 168 1.69 -3.12 -19.50
C ASP A 168 0.45 -3.28 -20.38
N GLY A 169 -0.65 -2.63 -20.02
CA GLY A 169 -1.90 -2.72 -20.77
C GLY A 169 -3.11 -2.32 -19.94
N GLN A 170 -4.29 -2.38 -20.55
CA GLN A 170 -5.54 -2.00 -19.90
C GLN A 170 -6.24 -3.20 -19.26
N GLY A 171 -6.68 -3.04 -18.02
CA GLY A 171 -7.50 -4.02 -17.32
C GLY A 171 -6.84 -5.38 -17.24
N THR A 172 -7.56 -6.41 -17.64
CA THR A 172 -7.06 -7.79 -17.65
C THR A 172 -6.08 -8.12 -18.79
N ASN A 173 -5.80 -7.18 -19.69
CA ASN A 173 -4.70 -7.34 -20.66
C ASN A 173 -3.33 -7.11 -20.01
N ALA A 174 -3.28 -6.40 -18.88
CA ALA A 174 -2.04 -6.27 -18.12
C ALA A 174 -1.72 -7.55 -17.35
N LYS A 175 -0.42 -7.84 -17.17
CA LYS A 175 0.06 -8.87 -16.23
C LYS A 175 0.87 -8.23 -15.13
N LEU A 176 0.61 -8.66 -13.90
CA LEU A 176 1.31 -8.21 -12.71
C LEU A 176 2.11 -9.36 -12.09
N GLY A 177 3.15 -8.99 -11.34
CA GLY A 177 3.86 -9.93 -10.48
C GLY A 177 3.19 -10.05 -9.13
N ASN A 178 3.80 -9.47 -8.10
CA ASN A 178 3.23 -9.37 -6.75
C ASN A 178 2.97 -7.90 -6.43
N PRO A 179 1.82 -7.32 -6.85
CA PRO A 179 1.49 -5.96 -6.47
C PRO A 179 1.40 -5.87 -4.94
N ALA A 180 2.17 -4.96 -4.35
CA ALA A 180 2.28 -4.81 -2.91
C ALA A 180 1.79 -3.44 -2.45
N GLN A 181 2.65 -2.58 -1.94
CA GLN A 181 2.24 -1.27 -1.44
C GLN A 181 2.13 -0.23 -2.54
N GLY A 182 1.30 0.78 -2.30
CA GLY A 182 1.05 1.82 -3.28
C GLY A 182 0.61 3.15 -2.68
N VAL A 183 0.57 4.16 -3.53
CA VAL A 183 0.20 5.53 -3.17
C VAL A 183 -0.52 6.21 -4.33
N PHE A 184 -1.57 6.96 -4.02
CA PHE A 184 -2.25 7.82 -4.99
C PHE A 184 -1.49 9.13 -5.17
N ILE A 185 -1.22 9.51 -6.42
CA ILE A 185 -0.47 10.72 -6.77
C ILE A 185 -1.26 11.50 -7.81
N LYS A 186 -1.42 12.80 -7.58
CA LYS A 186 -2.08 13.69 -8.53
C LYS A 186 -1.32 13.74 -9.86
N ASN A 187 -2.05 13.56 -10.92
CA ASN A 187 -1.56 13.74 -12.29
C ASN A 187 -1.89 15.17 -12.75
N GLU A 188 -0.86 15.98 -12.94
CA GLU A 188 -1.02 17.38 -13.31
C GLU A 188 -1.70 17.57 -14.69
N GLN A 189 -1.54 16.59 -15.58
CA GLN A 189 -2.22 16.62 -16.88
C GLN A 189 -3.73 16.44 -16.72
N TYR A 190 -4.17 15.52 -15.82
CA TYR A 190 -5.59 15.33 -15.55
C TYR A 190 -6.23 16.57 -14.93
N ILE A 191 -5.49 17.28 -14.07
CA ILE A 191 -5.94 18.57 -13.51
C ILE A 191 -6.15 19.61 -14.63
N LYS A 192 -5.20 19.72 -15.56
CA LYS A 192 -5.31 20.65 -16.71
C LYS A 192 -6.47 20.27 -17.65
N GLU A 193 -6.74 18.99 -17.81
CA GLU A 193 -7.83 18.47 -18.62
C GLU A 193 -9.19 18.53 -17.92
N GLY A 194 -9.24 18.88 -16.63
CA GLY A 194 -10.47 18.96 -15.84
C GLY A 194 -11.15 17.61 -15.61
N LYS A 195 -10.34 16.52 -15.49
CA LYS A 195 -10.87 15.19 -15.20
C LYS A 195 -11.45 15.12 -13.80
N ASP A 196 -12.50 14.33 -13.62
CA ASP A 196 -13.11 14.09 -12.30
C ASP A 196 -12.17 13.33 -11.36
N ASP A 197 -11.44 12.37 -11.88
CA ASP A 197 -10.41 11.65 -11.15
C ASP A 197 -9.03 12.05 -11.66
N ILE A 198 -8.26 12.66 -10.77
CA ILE A 198 -6.97 13.26 -11.09
C ILE A 198 -5.78 12.45 -10.55
N TYR A 199 -5.99 11.22 -10.10
CA TYR A 199 -4.97 10.44 -9.44
C TYR A 199 -4.58 9.19 -10.23
N ASP A 200 -3.28 9.01 -10.43
CA ASP A 200 -2.72 7.69 -10.74
C ASP A 200 -2.35 6.96 -9.44
N PHE A 201 -2.44 5.65 -9.45
CA PHE A 201 -2.02 4.83 -8.33
C PHE A 201 -0.68 4.17 -8.63
N TYR A 202 0.38 4.63 -7.98
CA TYR A 202 1.72 4.08 -8.08
C TYR A 202 1.88 2.93 -7.08
N PHE A 203 2.46 1.82 -7.52
CA PHE A 203 2.63 0.64 -6.68
C PHE A 203 3.94 -0.09 -6.96
N THR A 204 4.42 -0.80 -5.95
CA THR A 204 5.54 -1.73 -6.09
C THR A 204 5.01 -3.06 -6.63
N ASP A 205 5.64 -3.58 -7.68
CA ASP A 205 5.38 -4.90 -8.21
C ASP A 205 6.59 -5.80 -7.89
N SER A 206 6.54 -6.38 -6.68
CA SER A 206 7.73 -6.85 -5.97
C SER A 206 8.45 -8.00 -6.67
N SER A 207 7.72 -9.01 -7.18
CA SER A 207 8.34 -10.20 -7.79
C SER A 207 8.95 -9.94 -9.15
N ILE A 208 8.54 -8.85 -9.81
CA ILE A 208 9.12 -8.41 -11.09
C ILE A 208 10.04 -7.20 -10.94
N HIS A 209 10.35 -6.82 -9.69
CA HIS A 209 11.35 -5.82 -9.33
C HIS A 209 11.14 -4.43 -9.94
N CYS A 210 9.87 -4.01 -10.06
CA CYS A 210 9.48 -2.76 -10.71
C CYS A 210 8.63 -1.86 -9.80
N ILE A 211 8.63 -0.58 -10.14
CA ILE A 211 7.60 0.37 -9.73
C ILE A 211 6.70 0.60 -10.93
N ARG A 212 5.41 0.47 -10.74
CA ARG A 212 4.39 0.64 -11.79
C ARG A 212 3.32 1.60 -11.33
N TYR A 213 2.50 2.08 -12.26
CA TYR A 213 1.28 2.82 -11.92
C TYR A 213 0.11 2.35 -12.76
N VAL A 214 -1.08 2.57 -12.23
CA VAL A 214 -2.34 2.32 -12.94
C VAL A 214 -3.19 3.59 -12.93
N THR A 215 -3.75 3.93 -14.09
CA THR A 215 -4.68 5.06 -14.24
C THR A 215 -6.07 4.72 -13.69
N PRO A 216 -6.94 5.70 -13.44
CA PRO A 216 -8.33 5.45 -13.02
C PRO A 216 -9.12 4.52 -13.93
N GLU A 217 -8.77 4.51 -15.24
CA GLU A 217 -9.38 3.68 -16.29
C GLU A 217 -8.77 2.26 -16.37
N GLY A 218 -7.77 1.96 -15.52
CA GLY A 218 -7.15 0.64 -15.43
C GLY A 218 -5.99 0.40 -16.41
N PHE A 219 -5.40 1.44 -17.01
CA PHE A 219 -4.17 1.29 -17.79
C PHE A 219 -2.96 1.16 -16.88
N VAL A 220 -2.24 0.06 -16.98
CA VAL A 220 -1.02 -0.20 -16.23
C VAL A 220 0.19 0.19 -17.06
N HIS A 221 1.10 0.91 -16.43
CA HIS A 221 2.38 1.32 -17.00
C HIS A 221 3.52 1.01 -16.05
N THR A 222 4.67 0.67 -16.60
CA THR A 222 5.89 0.54 -15.81
C THR A 222 6.56 1.91 -15.67
N TYR A 223 6.77 2.35 -14.44
CA TYR A 223 7.38 3.63 -14.11
C TYR A 223 8.90 3.52 -13.96
N ALA A 224 9.39 2.59 -13.15
CA ALA A 224 10.82 2.41 -12.91
C ALA A 224 11.20 0.95 -12.72
N GLY A 225 12.45 0.61 -13.01
CA GLY A 225 12.98 -0.73 -13.03
C GLY A 225 12.96 -1.33 -14.43
N ARG A 226 14.02 -2.05 -14.79
CA ARG A 226 14.09 -2.69 -16.13
C ARG A 226 13.08 -3.80 -16.31
N GLY A 227 12.63 -4.41 -15.19
CA GLY A 227 11.75 -5.57 -15.24
C GLY A 227 12.42 -6.79 -15.85
N SER A 228 11.61 -7.75 -16.30
CA SER A 228 12.09 -8.97 -16.96
C SER A 228 12.21 -8.85 -18.48
N GLN A 229 11.68 -7.80 -19.09
CA GLN A 229 11.62 -7.67 -20.53
C GLN A 229 12.97 -7.31 -21.14
N GLY A 230 13.50 -8.20 -21.96
CA GLY A 230 14.77 -8.00 -22.66
C GLY A 230 16.02 -8.07 -21.79
N VAL A 231 15.89 -8.46 -20.51
CA VAL A 231 17.01 -8.71 -19.61
C VAL A 231 16.95 -10.16 -19.14
N ASN A 232 18.03 -10.88 -19.40
CA ASN A 232 18.24 -12.27 -19.01
C ASN A 232 17.54 -12.62 -17.70
N ASN A 233 16.60 -13.48 -17.67
CA ASN A 233 15.90 -14.18 -16.58
C ASN A 233 16.07 -13.68 -15.12
N ASN A 234 16.79 -12.59 -14.88
CA ASN A 234 17.03 -12.00 -13.58
C ASN A 234 17.01 -10.46 -13.66
N PRO A 235 15.82 -9.85 -13.53
CA PRO A 235 15.67 -8.40 -13.61
C PRO A 235 16.10 -7.67 -12.36
N ASN A 236 16.32 -8.38 -11.24
CA ASN A 236 16.70 -7.78 -9.97
C ASN A 236 18.13 -7.23 -9.99
N GLY A 237 18.40 -6.34 -9.05
CA GLY A 237 19.72 -5.77 -8.87
C GLY A 237 19.71 -4.50 -8.03
N TYR A 238 20.88 -3.92 -7.90
CA TYR A 238 21.08 -2.63 -7.25
C TYR A 238 21.83 -1.72 -8.23
N VAL A 239 21.09 -1.00 -9.06
CA VAL A 239 21.62 -0.07 -10.06
C VAL A 239 20.80 1.21 -10.02
N ASP A 240 21.48 2.34 -9.95
CA ASP A 240 20.91 3.67 -10.14
C ASP A 240 21.10 4.12 -11.60
N GLY A 241 20.29 5.05 -12.08
CA GLY A 241 20.36 5.56 -13.45
C GLY A 241 18.97 5.78 -14.03
N ASP A 242 18.87 5.80 -15.36
CA ASP A 242 17.59 5.99 -16.05
C ASP A 242 16.53 5.02 -15.56
N LEU A 243 15.35 5.57 -15.24
CA LEU A 243 14.30 4.81 -14.55
C LEU A 243 13.86 3.56 -15.32
N ARG A 244 13.88 3.61 -16.64
CA ARG A 244 13.37 2.54 -17.52
C ARG A 244 14.46 1.70 -18.16
N GLN A 245 15.66 2.25 -18.33
CA GLN A 245 16.74 1.59 -19.08
C GLN A 245 17.79 0.98 -18.18
N GLU A 246 18.08 1.61 -17.02
CA GLU A 246 19.21 1.23 -16.17
C GLU A 246 18.79 0.79 -14.78
N ALA A 247 17.90 1.56 -14.12
CA ALA A 247 17.53 1.35 -12.72
C ALA A 247 17.07 -0.09 -12.45
N ARG A 248 17.60 -0.69 -11.39
CA ARG A 248 17.21 -2.01 -10.92
C ARG A 248 16.94 -1.99 -9.44
N PHE A 249 15.92 -2.72 -9.06
CA PHE A 249 15.51 -2.97 -7.68
C PHE A 249 15.61 -4.46 -7.38
N ASN A 250 15.57 -4.82 -6.09
CA ASN A 250 15.46 -6.20 -5.67
C ASN A 250 14.35 -6.36 -4.64
N TYR A 251 13.19 -6.80 -5.11
CA TYR A 251 11.98 -6.96 -4.33
C TYR A 251 11.54 -5.66 -3.65
N PRO A 252 11.28 -4.58 -4.42
CA PRO A 252 10.78 -3.33 -3.85
C PRO A 252 9.39 -3.58 -3.24
N PHE A 253 9.16 -3.07 -2.02
CA PHE A 253 7.92 -3.38 -1.31
C PHE A 253 7.21 -2.14 -0.79
N GLY A 254 7.84 -1.35 0.08
CA GLY A 254 7.29 -0.09 0.56
C GLY A 254 7.45 1.03 -0.46
N ILE A 255 6.43 1.86 -0.60
CA ILE A 255 6.48 3.06 -1.42
C ILE A 255 5.79 4.21 -0.70
N HIS A 256 6.41 5.37 -0.73
CA HIS A 256 5.83 6.62 -0.27
C HIS A 256 6.23 7.76 -1.22
N TYR A 257 5.36 8.75 -1.36
CA TYR A 257 5.60 9.92 -2.17
C TYR A 257 5.55 11.19 -1.33
N ASP A 258 6.63 11.96 -1.35
CA ASP A 258 6.68 13.30 -0.78
C ASP A 258 6.13 14.29 -1.82
N GLU A 259 4.90 14.74 -1.59
CA GLU A 259 4.19 15.64 -2.52
C GLU A 259 4.85 17.02 -2.60
N VAL A 260 5.54 17.44 -1.54
CA VAL A 260 6.22 18.74 -1.46
C VAL A 260 7.51 18.74 -2.28
N ASN A 261 8.34 17.72 -2.06
CA ASN A 261 9.65 17.63 -2.72
C ASN A 261 9.61 16.83 -4.03
N LYS A 262 8.44 16.22 -4.38
CA LYS A 262 8.25 15.38 -5.58
C LYS A 262 9.19 14.19 -5.64
N ILE A 263 9.40 13.55 -4.49
CA ILE A 263 10.34 12.42 -4.33
C ILE A 263 9.59 11.18 -3.88
N PHE A 264 9.83 10.06 -4.58
CA PHE A 264 9.47 8.73 -4.09
C PHE A 264 10.54 8.20 -3.15
N TYR A 265 10.09 7.55 -2.08
CA TYR A 265 10.92 6.73 -1.20
C TYR A 265 10.48 5.27 -1.35
N ILE A 266 11.42 4.41 -1.74
CA ILE A 266 11.17 3.00 -2.06
C ILE A 266 11.93 2.13 -1.07
N GLY A 267 11.24 1.25 -0.38
CA GLY A 267 11.84 0.18 0.41
C GLY A 267 12.29 -0.96 -0.51
N ASP A 268 13.56 -0.96 -0.87
CA ASP A 268 14.19 -1.97 -1.73
C ASP A 268 14.74 -3.08 -0.84
N ILE A 269 13.85 -4.01 -0.42
CA ILE A 269 14.05 -4.80 0.78
C ILE A 269 15.15 -5.86 0.66
N GLU A 270 15.28 -6.51 -0.47
CA GLU A 270 16.35 -7.51 -0.68
C GLU A 270 17.72 -6.85 -0.95
N ASN A 271 17.73 -5.54 -1.20
CA ASN A 271 18.93 -4.73 -1.22
C ASN A 271 19.22 -4.06 0.13
N TYR A 272 18.32 -4.21 1.13
CA TYR A 272 18.45 -3.61 2.47
C TYR A 272 18.62 -2.09 2.41
N ARG A 273 17.91 -1.39 1.51
CA ARG A 273 18.04 0.04 1.25
C ARG A 273 16.68 0.73 1.18
N ILE A 274 16.69 2.00 1.56
CA ILE A 274 15.66 2.96 1.12
C ILE A 274 16.27 3.71 -0.05
N ARG A 275 15.61 3.66 -1.20
CA ARG A 275 16.02 4.39 -2.40
C ARG A 275 15.05 5.51 -2.67
N ASN A 276 15.49 6.54 -3.34
CA ASN A 276 14.66 7.64 -3.81
C ASN A 276 14.62 7.70 -5.33
N ILE A 277 13.48 8.14 -5.84
CA ILE A 277 13.31 8.54 -7.23
C ILE A 277 12.89 9.99 -7.18
N ALA A 278 13.73 10.86 -7.68
CA ALA A 278 13.46 12.29 -7.83
C ALA A 278 13.41 12.60 -9.33
N LYS A 279 12.64 13.64 -9.69
CA LYS A 279 12.73 14.21 -11.04
C LYS A 279 13.98 15.08 -11.06
N ASP A 280 14.86 14.86 -12.02
CA ASP A 280 15.99 15.78 -12.24
C ASP A 280 15.43 17.17 -12.53
N GLU A 281 16.02 18.21 -11.92
CA GLU A 281 15.68 19.61 -12.13
C GLU A 281 16.01 20.08 -13.56
#